data_880696159069fea63e082bf01a12a47b
#
_entry.id   880696159069fea63e082bf01a12a47b
#
_cell.length_a   1.000
_cell.length_b   1.000
_cell.length_c   1.000
_cell.angle_alpha   90.00
_cell.angle_beta   90.00
_cell.angle_gamma   90.00
#
_symmetry.space_group_name_H-M   'P 1'
#
loop_
_entity.id
_entity.type
_entity.pdbx_description
1 polymer ?
#
loop_
_entity_poly.entity_id
_entity_poly.type
_entity_poly.pdbx_seq_one_letter_code
_entity_poly.pdbx_strand_id
1 'polypeptide(L)'
;MPFRSGAQCMMGPITSSDTIWFEQPLNERVRTYLRLEFLFKRLRHHRADASYWGRRAAVGALLDIFLLLGRSDLKGDITKELGEQHAHLRRLEAQPGVNDDRLSDVLQRIDQAVLAIQGLSSQFAGAALRNNDFLVSIANRIAIPGGTTGFDLPNFELWLRRPLEESECDLNAWCSDIGAFERAIELDLDLIRASADPKSVMARAG
;
A
#
# COMPACT_ATOMS: atom_id res chain seq x y z
N MET A 1 -39.91 -30.22 -5.05
CA MET A 1 -39.52 -29.02 -5.83
C MET A 1 -38.09 -29.20 -6.28
N PRO A 2 -37.77 -29.23 -7.59
CA PRO A 2 -36.41 -29.49 -8.06
C PRO A 2 -35.56 -28.23 -7.95
N PHE A 3 -34.37 -28.38 -7.37
CA PHE A 3 -33.28 -27.38 -7.38
C PHE A 3 -32.93 -27.06 -8.83
N ARG A 4 -33.02 -25.79 -9.21
CA ARG A 4 -32.52 -25.29 -10.49
C ARG A 4 -31.01 -25.32 -10.47
N SER A 5 -30.48 -26.09 -11.43
CA SER A 5 -29.08 -26.20 -11.81
C SER A 5 -28.42 -24.81 -12.07
N GLY A 6 -27.19 -24.72 -11.63
CA GLY A 6 -26.36 -23.52 -11.60
C GLY A 6 -26.27 -22.79 -12.93
N ALA A 7 -26.39 -21.46 -12.82
CA ALA A 7 -25.87 -20.56 -13.84
C ALA A 7 -24.33 -20.66 -13.82
N GLN A 8 -23.80 -21.40 -14.79
CA GLN A 8 -22.38 -21.37 -15.11
C GLN A 8 -22.07 -19.95 -15.59
N CYS A 9 -21.35 -19.18 -14.78
CA CYS A 9 -20.83 -17.88 -15.17
C CYS A 9 -19.85 -18.15 -16.32
N MET A 10 -20.30 -18.03 -17.56
CA MET A 10 -19.42 -18.08 -18.71
C MET A 10 -18.59 -16.79 -18.69
N MET A 11 -17.32 -16.88 -18.28
CA MET A 11 -16.35 -15.86 -18.61
C MET A 11 -16.29 -15.78 -20.13
N GLY A 12 -16.79 -14.70 -20.71
CA GLY A 12 -16.63 -14.40 -22.12
C GLY A 12 -15.15 -14.33 -22.49
N PRO A 13 -14.81 -14.54 -23.76
CA PRO A 13 -13.42 -14.43 -24.19
C PRO A 13 -12.92 -13.02 -23.90
N ILE A 14 -11.77 -12.91 -23.21
CA ILE A 14 -11.04 -11.67 -22.99
C ILE A 14 -10.73 -11.11 -24.39
N THR A 15 -11.32 -9.97 -24.74
CA THR A 15 -11.04 -9.30 -26.01
C THR A 15 -9.63 -8.71 -25.96
N SER A 16 -8.95 -8.66 -27.11
CA SER A 16 -7.53 -8.28 -27.24
C SER A 16 -7.16 -6.85 -26.78
N SER A 17 -8.14 -6.06 -26.28
CA SER A 17 -7.91 -4.76 -25.67
C SER A 17 -7.62 -4.82 -24.17
N ASP A 18 -7.87 -5.94 -23.50
CA ASP A 18 -7.71 -6.10 -22.05
C ASP A 18 -6.45 -6.95 -21.75
N THR A 19 -5.28 -6.38 -22.02
CA THR A 19 -4.03 -7.01 -21.59
C THR A 19 -3.93 -6.89 -20.08
N ILE A 20 -3.94 -8.04 -19.40
CA ILE A 20 -3.76 -8.10 -17.95
C ILE A 20 -2.27 -8.26 -17.65
N TRP A 21 -1.73 -7.36 -16.86
CA TRP A 21 -0.34 -7.38 -16.43
C TRP A 21 -0.22 -8.08 -15.09
N PHE A 22 0.72 -9.00 -14.98
CA PHE A 22 1.06 -9.66 -13.74
C PHE A 22 2.49 -9.35 -13.36
N GLU A 23 2.71 -9.00 -12.10
CA GLU A 23 4.04 -8.78 -11.54
C GLU A 23 4.43 -9.96 -10.66
N GLN A 24 5.57 -10.58 -10.96
CA GLN A 24 6.13 -11.65 -10.15
C GLN A 24 7.30 -11.11 -9.33
N PRO A 25 7.15 -10.94 -8.00
CA PRO A 25 8.25 -10.48 -7.16
C PRO A 25 9.35 -11.56 -7.10
N LEU A 26 10.59 -11.16 -7.37
CA LEU A 26 11.75 -12.06 -7.36
C LEU A 26 12.40 -12.20 -5.98
N ASN A 27 12.05 -11.34 -5.04
CA ASN A 27 12.54 -11.39 -3.66
C ASN A 27 11.46 -10.93 -2.67
N GLU A 28 11.68 -11.19 -1.37
CA GLU A 28 10.71 -10.86 -0.31
C GLU A 28 10.54 -9.36 -0.09
N ARG A 29 11.54 -8.55 -0.37
CA ARG A 29 11.45 -7.09 -0.28
C ARG A 29 10.46 -6.53 -1.29
N VAL A 30 10.65 -6.83 -2.57
CA VAL A 30 9.72 -6.42 -3.64
C VAL A 30 8.31 -6.97 -3.39
N ARG A 31 8.20 -8.21 -2.89
CA ARG A 31 6.91 -8.78 -2.49
C ARG A 31 6.22 -7.95 -1.40
N THR A 32 6.97 -7.48 -0.43
CA THR A 32 6.45 -6.62 0.64
C THR A 32 6.02 -5.27 0.10
N TYR A 33 6.80 -4.68 -0.82
CA TYR A 33 6.46 -3.40 -1.45
C TYR A 33 5.19 -3.49 -2.31
N LEU A 34 5.04 -4.54 -3.11
CA LEU A 34 3.81 -4.77 -3.87
C LEU A 34 2.58 -4.97 -2.97
N ARG A 35 2.73 -5.65 -1.83
CA ARG A 35 1.66 -5.76 -0.83
C ARG A 35 1.30 -4.40 -0.22
N LEU A 36 2.30 -3.59 0.12
CA LEU A 36 2.08 -2.24 0.64
C LEU A 36 1.42 -1.34 -0.41
N GLU A 37 1.89 -1.36 -1.65
CA GLU A 37 1.27 -0.62 -2.76
C GLU A 37 -0.22 -0.98 -2.91
N PHE A 38 -0.54 -2.27 -2.86
CA PHE A 38 -1.93 -2.74 -2.89
C PHE A 38 -2.74 -2.20 -1.71
N LEU A 39 -2.17 -2.24 -0.49
CA LEU A 39 -2.84 -1.76 0.71
C LEU A 39 -3.03 -0.23 0.70
N PHE A 40 -2.06 0.53 0.19
CA PHE A 40 -2.19 1.98 0.00
C PHE A 40 -3.30 2.31 -1.01
N LYS A 41 -3.36 1.61 -2.15
CA LYS A 41 -4.44 1.75 -3.14
C LYS A 41 -5.80 1.44 -2.52
N ARG A 42 -5.88 0.37 -1.72
CA ARG A 42 -7.10 -0.03 -0.98
C ARG A 42 -7.51 1.04 0.03
N LEU A 43 -6.57 1.57 0.80
CA LEU A 43 -6.83 2.65 1.77
C LEU A 43 -7.35 3.90 1.06
N ARG A 44 -6.71 4.36 0.00
CA ARG A 44 -7.15 5.51 -0.80
C ARG A 44 -8.57 5.32 -1.35
N HIS A 45 -8.85 4.14 -1.90
CA HIS A 45 -10.17 3.82 -2.43
C HIS A 45 -11.25 3.92 -1.37
N HIS A 46 -11.04 3.30 -0.20
CA HIS A 46 -12.04 3.30 0.87
C HIS A 46 -12.17 4.66 1.58
N ARG A 47 -11.13 5.46 1.62
CA ARG A 47 -11.22 6.84 2.13
C ARG A 47 -12.06 7.75 1.23
N ALA A 48 -12.12 7.48 -0.07
CA ALA A 48 -13.01 8.21 -0.98
C ALA A 48 -14.50 7.83 -0.80
N ASP A 49 -14.79 6.71 -0.12
CA ASP A 49 -16.14 6.27 0.21
C ASP A 49 -16.52 6.72 1.63
N ALA A 50 -17.28 7.83 1.71
CA ALA A 50 -17.76 8.39 2.97
C ALA A 50 -18.83 7.53 3.68
N SER A 51 -19.24 6.41 3.10
CA SER A 51 -20.24 5.52 3.70
C SER A 51 -19.74 4.87 4.98
N TYR A 52 -20.67 4.36 5.78
CA TYR A 52 -20.37 3.55 6.95
C TYR A 52 -19.40 2.39 6.63
N TRP A 53 -19.64 1.69 5.53
CA TRP A 53 -18.81 0.55 5.11
C TRP A 53 -17.47 0.96 4.53
N GLY A 54 -17.42 2.10 3.81
CA GLY A 54 -16.17 2.69 3.31
C GLY A 54 -15.22 3.05 4.45
N ARG A 55 -15.71 3.78 5.47
CA ARG A 55 -14.92 4.15 6.65
C ARG A 55 -14.45 2.92 7.44
N ARG A 56 -15.31 1.92 7.60
CA ARG A 56 -14.93 0.64 8.23
C ARG A 56 -13.81 -0.06 7.47
N ALA A 57 -13.91 -0.12 6.15
CA ALA A 57 -12.90 -0.73 5.28
C ALA A 57 -11.60 0.06 5.25
N ALA A 58 -11.66 1.41 5.33
CA ALA A 58 -10.48 2.27 5.43
C ALA A 58 -9.68 1.98 6.71
N VAL A 59 -10.35 1.87 7.87
CA VAL A 59 -9.67 1.50 9.13
C VAL A 59 -9.04 0.11 9.01
N GLY A 60 -9.74 -0.86 8.40
CA GLY A 60 -9.18 -2.20 8.17
C GLY A 60 -7.91 -2.16 7.30
N ALA A 61 -7.92 -1.39 6.19
CA ALA A 61 -6.76 -1.21 5.34
C ALA A 61 -5.59 -0.54 6.07
N LEU A 62 -5.89 0.47 6.89
CA LEU A 62 -4.89 1.16 7.72
C LEU A 62 -4.21 0.20 8.73
N LEU A 63 -4.99 -0.64 9.39
CA LEU A 63 -4.46 -1.62 10.34
C LEU A 63 -3.58 -2.68 9.64
N ASP A 64 -3.97 -3.14 8.44
CA ASP A 64 -3.14 -4.05 7.64
C ASP A 64 -1.80 -3.40 7.27
N ILE A 65 -1.79 -2.10 6.92
CA ILE A 65 -0.57 -1.33 6.65
C ILE A 65 0.31 -1.28 7.90
N PHE A 66 -0.23 -0.88 9.05
CA PHE A 66 0.53 -0.82 10.31
C PHE A 66 1.10 -2.17 10.69
N LEU A 67 0.35 -3.24 10.50
CA LEU A 67 0.78 -4.59 10.80
C LEU A 67 1.95 -5.02 9.91
N LEU A 68 1.94 -4.63 8.64
CA LEU A 68 3.00 -4.96 7.70
C LEU A 68 4.24 -4.10 7.94
N LEU A 69 4.08 -2.78 8.16
CA LEU A 69 5.16 -1.85 8.47
C LEU A 69 5.84 -2.17 9.82
N GLY A 70 5.11 -2.75 10.78
CA GLY A 70 5.63 -3.09 12.10
C GLY A 70 6.43 -4.40 12.17
N ARG A 71 6.44 -5.23 11.10
CA ARG A 71 7.04 -6.57 11.11
C ARG A 71 8.52 -6.64 10.71
N SER A 72 9.03 -5.62 10.03
CA SER A 72 10.37 -5.61 9.45
C SER A 72 10.99 -4.22 9.53
N ASP A 73 12.32 -4.13 9.40
CA ASP A 73 13.02 -2.85 9.29
C ASP A 73 12.85 -2.26 7.86
N LEU A 74 11.59 -2.04 7.47
CA LEU A 74 11.28 -1.46 6.16
C LEU A 74 11.89 -0.08 5.97
N LYS A 75 12.10 0.68 7.05
CA LYS A 75 12.77 1.98 6.98
C LYS A 75 14.22 1.83 6.50
N GLY A 76 14.97 0.90 7.08
CA GLY A 76 16.33 0.59 6.65
C GLY A 76 16.37 0.03 5.23
N ASP A 77 15.47 -0.90 4.93
CA ASP A 77 15.40 -1.55 3.61
C ASP A 77 15.13 -0.56 2.47
N ILE A 78 14.11 0.31 2.61
CA ILE A 78 13.77 1.27 1.54
C ILE A 78 14.82 2.37 1.41
N THR A 79 15.40 2.83 2.53
CA THR A 79 16.48 3.83 2.50
C THR A 79 17.71 3.28 1.78
N LYS A 80 18.06 2.02 2.02
CA LYS A 80 19.18 1.36 1.35
C LYS A 80 18.90 1.18 -0.13
N GLU A 81 17.72 0.69 -0.51
CA GLU A 81 17.35 0.45 -1.91
C GLU A 81 17.36 1.74 -2.72
N LEU A 82 16.70 2.79 -2.24
CA LEU A 82 16.72 4.10 -2.89
C LEU A 82 18.12 4.68 -2.99
N GLY A 83 18.98 4.46 -1.98
CA GLY A 83 20.39 4.85 -2.03
C GLY A 83 21.18 4.10 -3.10
N GLU A 84 20.94 2.81 -3.28
CA GLU A 84 21.55 1.99 -4.34
C GLU A 84 21.07 2.45 -5.74
N GLN A 85 19.76 2.71 -5.89
CA GLN A 85 19.17 3.26 -7.12
C GLN A 85 19.78 4.64 -7.45
N HIS A 86 19.86 5.52 -6.45
CA HIS A 86 20.49 6.85 -6.62
C HIS A 86 21.93 6.73 -7.11
N ALA A 87 22.74 5.88 -6.46
CA ALA A 87 24.14 5.66 -6.86
C ALA A 87 24.26 5.05 -8.27
N HIS A 88 23.33 4.20 -8.67
CA HIS A 88 23.26 3.65 -10.01
C HIS A 88 22.95 4.74 -11.06
N LEU A 89 21.90 5.53 -10.83
CA LEU A 89 21.49 6.61 -11.71
C LEU A 89 22.55 7.70 -11.87
N ARG A 90 23.25 8.04 -10.80
CA ARG A 90 24.39 8.98 -10.85
C ARG A 90 25.50 8.55 -11.82
N ARG A 91 25.75 7.27 -11.98
CA ARG A 91 26.74 6.75 -12.95
C ARG A 91 26.32 6.95 -14.40
N LEU A 92 25.03 7.16 -14.65
CA LEU A 92 24.50 7.42 -15.98
C LEU A 92 24.69 8.86 -16.43
N GLU A 93 24.94 9.82 -15.52
CA GLU A 93 25.18 11.23 -15.85
C GLU A 93 26.34 11.43 -16.86
N ALA A 94 27.33 10.54 -16.82
CA ALA A 94 28.48 10.62 -17.73
C ALA A 94 28.26 9.91 -19.08
N GLN A 95 27.08 9.31 -19.30
CA GLN A 95 26.83 8.53 -20.53
C GLN A 95 26.17 9.39 -21.62
N PRO A 96 26.65 9.33 -22.87
CA PRO A 96 26.04 10.07 -23.97
C PRO A 96 24.63 9.54 -24.27
N GLY A 97 23.68 10.47 -24.47
CA GLY A 97 22.29 10.13 -24.82
C GLY A 97 21.34 10.07 -23.63
N VAL A 98 21.79 10.31 -22.41
CA VAL A 98 20.93 10.44 -21.23
C VAL A 98 20.28 11.83 -21.23
N ASN A 99 19.01 11.90 -20.86
CA ASN A 99 18.29 13.16 -20.67
C ASN A 99 18.59 13.68 -19.27
N ASP A 100 19.42 14.71 -19.18
CA ASP A 100 19.91 15.28 -17.92
C ASP A 100 18.78 15.84 -17.05
N ASP A 101 17.77 16.49 -17.64
CA ASP A 101 16.64 17.07 -16.89
C ASP A 101 15.82 15.96 -16.22
N ARG A 102 15.52 14.90 -16.95
CA ARG A 102 14.76 13.75 -16.43
C ARG A 102 15.54 12.99 -15.36
N LEU A 103 16.84 12.83 -15.55
CA LEU A 103 17.72 12.18 -14.57
C LEU A 103 17.79 13.00 -13.29
N SER A 104 17.97 14.32 -13.40
CA SER A 104 17.98 15.24 -12.26
C SER A 104 16.67 15.21 -11.47
N ASP A 105 15.51 15.21 -12.16
CA ASP A 105 14.19 15.08 -11.50
C ASP A 105 14.07 13.80 -10.68
N VAL A 106 14.47 12.66 -11.26
CA VAL A 106 14.41 11.36 -10.56
C VAL A 106 15.35 11.34 -9.36
N LEU A 107 16.57 11.83 -9.49
CA LEU A 107 17.53 11.93 -8.37
C LEU A 107 16.99 12.80 -7.24
N GLN A 108 16.41 13.95 -7.57
CA GLN A 108 15.79 14.84 -6.58
C GLN A 108 14.60 14.16 -5.86
N ARG A 109 13.77 13.41 -6.57
CA ARG A 109 12.66 12.65 -5.97
C ARG A 109 13.17 11.58 -5.02
N ILE A 110 14.26 10.89 -5.36
CA ILE A 110 14.90 9.91 -4.46
C ILE A 110 15.40 10.59 -3.20
N ASP A 111 16.12 11.70 -3.32
CA ASP A 111 16.64 12.45 -2.17
C ASP A 111 15.53 12.92 -1.24
N GLN A 112 14.42 13.44 -1.80
CA GLN A 112 13.26 13.87 -1.03
C GLN A 112 12.60 12.69 -0.31
N ALA A 113 12.47 11.54 -0.97
CA ALA A 113 11.88 10.33 -0.38
C ALA A 113 12.75 9.80 0.77
N VAL A 114 14.06 9.75 0.58
CA VAL A 114 15.03 9.31 1.61
C VAL A 114 14.96 10.24 2.83
N LEU A 115 14.99 11.56 2.62
CA LEU A 115 14.90 12.54 3.71
C LEU A 115 13.58 12.41 4.49
N ALA A 116 12.46 12.23 3.79
CA ALA A 116 11.15 12.04 4.41
C ALA A 116 11.11 10.77 5.29
N ILE A 117 11.65 9.65 4.79
CA ILE A 117 11.74 8.40 5.55
C ILE A 117 12.69 8.52 6.74
N GLN A 118 13.85 9.16 6.59
CA GLN A 118 14.81 9.34 7.67
C GLN A 118 14.24 10.19 8.82
N GLY A 119 13.39 11.17 8.51
CA GLY A 119 12.70 12.00 9.49
C GLY A 119 11.71 11.25 10.39
N LEU A 120 11.27 10.05 9.98
CA LEU A 120 10.34 9.24 10.77
C LEU A 120 11.06 8.51 11.91
N SER A 121 10.34 8.25 12.99
CA SER A 121 10.82 7.33 14.05
C SER A 121 11.01 5.92 13.49
N SER A 122 12.05 5.19 13.93
CA SER A 122 12.28 3.80 13.52
C SER A 122 11.13 2.84 13.92
N GLN A 123 10.35 3.22 14.91
CA GLN A 123 9.21 2.44 15.42
C GLN A 123 7.86 3.12 15.17
N PHE A 124 7.77 4.06 14.22
CA PHE A 124 6.58 4.90 14.07
C PHE A 124 5.29 4.10 13.90
N ALA A 125 5.26 3.07 13.04
CA ALA A 125 4.05 2.26 12.81
C ALA A 125 3.63 1.47 14.05
N GLY A 126 4.60 0.86 14.75
CA GLY A 126 4.34 0.17 15.99
C GLY A 126 3.95 1.12 17.12
N ALA A 127 4.51 2.33 17.18
CA ALA A 127 4.16 3.33 18.16
C ALA A 127 2.78 3.93 17.87
N ALA A 128 2.48 4.28 16.63
CA ALA A 128 1.18 4.80 16.21
C ALA A 128 0.04 3.85 16.59
N LEU A 129 0.25 2.53 16.39
CA LEU A 129 -0.73 1.53 16.79
C LEU A 129 -0.78 1.37 18.32
N ARG A 130 0.36 1.15 19.00
CA ARG A 130 0.39 0.88 20.45
C ARG A 130 -0.09 2.04 21.31
N ASN A 131 0.11 3.27 20.86
CA ASN A 131 -0.28 4.48 21.59
C ASN A 131 -1.73 4.91 21.31
N ASN A 132 -2.49 4.12 20.56
CA ASN A 132 -3.88 4.40 20.22
C ASN A 132 -4.77 3.22 20.62
N ASP A 133 -5.34 3.30 21.85
CA ASP A 133 -6.20 2.24 22.40
C ASP A 133 -7.39 1.92 21.51
N PHE A 134 -7.91 2.90 20.78
CA PHE A 134 -9.00 2.72 19.84
C PHE A 134 -8.57 1.78 18.68
N LEU A 135 -7.45 2.08 18.02
CA LEU A 135 -6.93 1.23 16.94
C LEU A 135 -6.48 -0.15 17.44
N VAL A 136 -5.87 -0.22 18.64
CA VAL A 136 -5.52 -1.49 19.29
C VAL A 136 -6.75 -2.37 19.52
N SER A 137 -7.85 -1.79 20.01
CA SER A 137 -9.09 -2.52 20.27
C SER A 137 -9.64 -3.16 19.00
N ILE A 138 -9.60 -2.45 17.88
CA ILE A 138 -10.05 -2.94 16.57
C ILE A 138 -9.08 -4.02 16.04
N ALA A 139 -7.76 -3.76 16.11
CA ALA A 139 -6.73 -4.69 15.65
C ALA A 139 -6.84 -6.06 16.32
N ASN A 140 -7.16 -6.10 17.62
CA ASN A 140 -7.33 -7.34 18.38
C ASN A 140 -8.58 -8.16 17.97
N ARG A 141 -9.53 -7.56 17.28
CA ARG A 141 -10.82 -8.19 16.93
C ARG A 141 -11.02 -8.40 15.43
N ILE A 142 -10.28 -7.67 14.59
CA ILE A 142 -10.49 -7.67 13.13
C ILE A 142 -10.27 -9.04 12.48
N ALA A 143 -9.42 -9.89 13.07
CA ALA A 143 -9.16 -11.25 12.60
C ALA A 143 -10.27 -12.25 12.99
N ILE A 144 -11.18 -11.88 13.90
CA ILE A 144 -12.29 -12.71 14.33
C ILE A 144 -13.46 -12.49 13.37
N PRO A 145 -14.03 -13.52 12.73
CA PRO A 145 -15.21 -13.36 11.90
C PRO A 145 -16.35 -12.68 12.67
N GLY A 146 -16.78 -11.50 12.18
CA GLY A 146 -17.78 -10.68 12.87
C GLY A 146 -17.32 -9.98 14.15
N GLY A 147 -16.06 -10.11 14.57
CA GLY A 147 -15.54 -9.57 15.83
C GLY A 147 -15.48 -8.04 15.93
N THR A 148 -15.84 -7.32 14.86
CA THR A 148 -15.92 -5.86 14.86
C THR A 148 -17.37 -5.33 14.85
N THR A 149 -18.32 -6.14 15.30
CA THR A 149 -19.72 -5.72 15.47
C THR A 149 -19.88 -4.69 16.58
N GLY A 150 -21.00 -3.96 16.59
CA GLY A 150 -21.24 -2.90 17.56
C GLY A 150 -21.30 -3.38 19.01
N PHE A 151 -21.66 -4.63 19.28
CA PHE A 151 -21.64 -5.16 20.64
C PHE A 151 -20.24 -5.54 21.11
N ASP A 152 -19.33 -5.97 20.20
CA ASP A 152 -17.93 -6.27 20.50
C ASP A 152 -17.09 -5.00 20.63
N LEU A 153 -17.36 -4.01 19.78
CA LEU A 153 -16.61 -2.75 19.68
C LEU A 153 -17.56 -1.55 19.63
N PRO A 154 -18.24 -1.20 20.75
CA PRO A 154 -19.19 -0.10 20.79
C PRO A 154 -18.55 1.25 20.45
N ASN A 155 -17.30 1.49 20.85
CA ASN A 155 -16.58 2.72 20.51
C ASN A 155 -16.31 2.84 19.01
N PHE A 156 -16.04 1.72 18.32
CA PHE A 156 -15.87 1.73 16.87
C PHE A 156 -17.19 2.00 16.15
N GLU A 157 -18.28 1.42 16.63
CA GLU A 157 -19.62 1.70 16.11
C GLU A 157 -20.00 3.18 16.29
N LEU A 158 -19.73 3.77 17.45
CA LEU A 158 -19.94 5.21 17.69
C LEU A 158 -19.08 6.05 16.74
N TRP A 159 -17.81 5.72 16.57
CA TRP A 159 -16.90 6.43 15.68
C TRP A 159 -17.40 6.41 14.22
N LEU A 160 -17.88 5.26 13.76
CA LEU A 160 -18.44 5.11 12.40
C LEU A 160 -19.71 5.94 12.17
N ARG A 161 -20.41 6.34 13.23
CA ARG A 161 -21.62 7.19 13.19
C ARG A 161 -21.37 8.67 13.42
N ARG A 162 -20.12 9.06 13.72
CA ARG A 162 -19.74 10.49 13.85
C ARG A 162 -19.88 11.23 12.51
N PRO A 163 -19.97 12.57 12.55
CA PRO A 163 -19.82 13.41 11.37
C PRO A 163 -18.58 13.04 10.58
N LEU A 164 -18.67 13.14 9.24
CA LEU A 164 -17.60 12.72 8.34
C LEU A 164 -16.29 13.47 8.64
N GLU A 165 -16.39 14.76 8.88
CA GLU A 165 -15.24 15.66 9.13
C GLU A 165 -14.42 15.21 10.35
N GLU A 166 -15.07 14.73 11.41
CA GLU A 166 -14.37 14.24 12.61
C GLU A 166 -13.61 12.93 12.32
N SER A 167 -14.28 12.00 11.65
CA SER A 167 -13.66 10.71 11.30
C SER A 167 -12.54 10.86 10.28
N GLU A 168 -12.64 11.84 9.36
CA GLU A 168 -11.57 12.15 8.43
C GLU A 168 -10.37 12.83 9.10
N CYS A 169 -10.62 13.69 10.09
CA CYS A 169 -9.54 14.28 10.90
C CYS A 169 -8.72 13.18 11.59
N ASP A 170 -9.40 12.21 12.22
CA ASP A 170 -8.75 11.07 12.85
C ASP A 170 -7.94 10.23 11.82
N LEU A 171 -8.55 9.89 10.68
CA LEU A 171 -7.87 9.14 9.61
C LEU A 171 -6.65 9.89 9.07
N ASN A 172 -6.74 11.21 8.89
CA ASN A 172 -5.63 12.04 8.45
C ASN A 172 -4.48 12.00 9.47
N ALA A 173 -4.81 12.14 10.76
CA ALA A 173 -3.83 12.07 11.83
C ALA A 173 -3.13 10.69 11.87
N TRP A 174 -3.88 9.60 11.74
CA TRP A 174 -3.32 8.25 11.74
C TRP A 174 -2.50 7.93 10.49
N CYS A 175 -2.79 8.58 9.35
CA CYS A 175 -2.08 8.38 8.09
C CYS A 175 -0.90 9.33 7.88
N SER A 176 -0.64 10.30 8.78
CA SER A 176 0.35 11.36 8.57
C SER A 176 1.72 10.84 8.14
N ASP A 177 2.22 9.82 8.83
CA ASP A 177 3.56 9.26 8.61
C ASP A 177 3.59 8.19 7.51
N ILE A 178 2.43 7.57 7.22
CA ILE A 178 2.32 6.53 6.19
C ILE A 178 2.63 7.09 4.80
N GLY A 179 2.24 8.33 4.51
CA GLY A 179 2.44 8.96 3.22
C GLY A 179 3.90 9.06 2.77
N ALA A 180 4.85 9.10 3.71
CA ALA A 180 6.27 9.07 3.37
C ALA A 180 6.69 7.68 2.83
N PHE A 181 6.23 6.60 3.47
CA PHE A 181 6.46 5.23 3.00
C PHE A 181 5.77 4.96 1.66
N GLU A 182 4.54 5.42 1.50
CA GLU A 182 3.78 5.28 0.24
C GLU A 182 4.57 5.86 -0.92
N ARG A 183 4.99 7.13 -0.83
CA ARG A 183 5.78 7.79 -1.89
C ARG A 183 7.11 7.12 -2.17
N ALA A 184 7.82 6.68 -1.12
CA ALA A 184 9.11 6.02 -1.28
C ALA A 184 8.99 4.65 -1.96
N ILE A 185 8.00 3.85 -1.57
CA ILE A 185 7.74 2.52 -2.14
C ILE A 185 7.22 2.62 -3.57
N GLU A 186 6.29 3.56 -3.85
CA GLU A 186 5.81 3.79 -5.21
C GLU A 186 6.95 4.22 -6.13
N LEU A 187 7.83 5.12 -5.67
CA LEU A 187 9.00 5.55 -6.45
C LEU A 187 9.94 4.38 -6.75
N ASP A 188 10.27 3.55 -5.75
CA ASP A 188 11.16 2.40 -5.94
C ASP A 188 10.56 1.37 -6.91
N LEU A 189 9.28 1.04 -6.75
CA LEU A 189 8.58 0.14 -7.66
C LEU A 189 8.52 0.69 -9.10
N ASP A 190 8.31 2.00 -9.27
CA ASP A 190 8.31 2.63 -10.59
C ASP A 190 9.69 2.55 -11.25
N LEU A 191 10.78 2.73 -10.49
CA LEU A 191 12.15 2.56 -10.98
C LEU A 191 12.43 1.11 -11.39
N ILE A 192 12.00 0.15 -10.58
CA ILE A 192 12.13 -1.29 -10.91
C ILE A 192 11.36 -1.61 -12.20
N ARG A 193 10.12 -1.16 -12.32
CA ARG A 193 9.28 -1.37 -13.52
C ARG A 193 9.88 -0.73 -14.77
N ALA A 194 10.47 0.47 -14.63
CA ALA A 194 11.13 1.16 -15.73
C ALA A 194 12.44 0.49 -16.19
N SER A 195 13.03 -0.37 -15.37
CA SER A 195 14.30 -1.05 -15.66
C SER A 195 14.16 -2.33 -16.47
N ALA A 196 12.93 -2.83 -16.68
CA ALA A 196 12.70 -4.12 -17.33
C ALA A 196 11.54 -4.05 -18.34
N ASP A 197 11.72 -4.68 -19.50
CA ASP A 197 10.64 -4.84 -20.47
C ASP A 197 9.71 -5.98 -20.07
N PRO A 198 8.38 -5.77 -20.17
CA PRO A 198 7.41 -6.82 -19.93
C PRO A 198 7.54 -7.96 -20.95
N LYS A 199 7.42 -9.19 -20.48
CA LYS A 199 7.44 -10.39 -21.32
C LYS A 199 6.06 -10.99 -21.47
N SER A 200 5.64 -11.27 -22.70
CA SER A 200 4.43 -12.05 -22.94
C SER A 200 4.68 -13.51 -22.57
N VAL A 201 3.85 -14.04 -21.67
CA VAL A 201 3.96 -15.43 -21.21
C VAL A 201 2.60 -16.10 -21.37
N MET A 202 2.58 -17.30 -21.93
CA MET A 202 1.36 -18.09 -21.98
C MET A 202 1.14 -18.77 -20.62
N ALA A 203 0.02 -18.46 -19.95
CA ALA A 203 -0.36 -19.14 -18.73
C ALA A 203 -0.65 -20.62 -19.06
N ARG A 204 0.03 -21.54 -18.38
CA ARG A 204 -0.32 -22.96 -18.42
C ARG A 204 -1.26 -23.22 -17.24
N ALA A 205 -2.41 -23.85 -17.53
CA ALA A 205 -3.26 -24.38 -16.50
C ALA A 205 -2.46 -25.38 -15.68
N GLY A 206 -2.36 -25.13 -14.36
CA GLY A 206 -1.77 -26.05 -13.40
C GLY A 206 -2.70 -27.22 -13.11
#